data_51e0e06a8235119066c88eb50d6cc4ef
#
_entry.id   51e0e06a8235119066c88eb50d6cc4ef
#
_cell.length_a   1.000
_cell.length_b   1.000
_cell.length_c   1.000
_cell.angle_alpha   90.00
_cell.angle_beta   90.00
_cell.angle_gamma   90.00
#
_symmetry.space_group_name_H-M   'P 1'
#
loop_
_entity.id
_entity.type
_entity.pdbx_description
1 polymer ?
#
loop_
_entity_poly.entity_id
_entity_poly.type
_entity_poly.pdbx_seq_one_letter_code
_entity_poly.pdbx_strand_id
1 'polypeptide(L)'
;MAVIYWAGDSTVQYNDITTYPQTGVGQVLHMFLKPGIRIENHAVNGRSTKSFIDESRLPAIYDSITKGDFLFIQFGHNDEKEEDPARYTKPFGDFMVNLEKFVNVARNKGAYPVLITPIERRTVLQEDGSLNEGFHGEYVAAMKQTAENLNVPLVDLYQMSREKLKEAGVEKSRDWYMHLPKDRYPFHPEGLSDNTHLKYEGAIVYAGCIARGLKELGGIYSDLLLDGLI
;
A
#
# COMPACT_ATOMS: atom_id res chain seq x y z
N MET A 1 3.03 23.16 5.79
CA MET A 1 3.75 21.90 5.51
C MET A 1 2.68 20.89 5.14
N ALA A 2 2.89 20.14 4.06
CA ALA A 2 1.91 19.16 3.61
C ALA A 2 1.89 17.92 4.51
N VAL A 3 0.72 17.31 4.65
CA VAL A 3 0.52 16.04 5.34
C VAL A 3 0.08 15.00 4.31
N ILE A 4 0.65 13.80 4.39
CA ILE A 4 0.20 12.63 3.64
C ILE A 4 -0.71 11.82 4.54
N TYR A 5 -2.00 11.85 4.28
CA TYR A 5 -2.97 10.92 4.86
C TYR A 5 -2.94 9.62 4.07
N TRP A 6 -2.81 8.48 4.73
CA TRP A 6 -2.72 7.20 4.03
C TRP A 6 -3.82 6.25 4.45
N ALA A 7 -4.74 5.99 3.56
CA ALA A 7 -5.78 4.97 3.69
C ALA A 7 -5.28 3.66 3.09
N GLY A 8 -5.34 2.57 3.84
CA GLY A 8 -4.80 1.29 3.38
C GLY A 8 -5.05 0.13 4.36
N ASP A 9 -4.39 -0.97 4.06
CA ASP A 9 -4.46 -2.23 4.81
C ASP A 9 -3.18 -2.55 5.60
N SER A 10 -2.96 -3.84 5.91
CA SER A 10 -1.81 -4.34 6.67
C SER A 10 -0.45 -4.09 6.02
N THR A 11 -0.41 -3.93 4.69
CA THR A 11 0.85 -3.65 3.97
C THR A 11 1.33 -2.21 4.15
N VAL A 12 0.44 -1.34 4.62
CA VAL A 12 0.69 0.09 4.86
C VAL A 12 0.76 0.43 6.35
N GLN A 13 0.02 -0.29 7.20
CA GLN A 13 -0.21 0.01 8.61
C GLN A 13 1.07 0.31 9.39
N TYR A 14 0.96 1.22 10.37
CA TYR A 14 1.96 1.37 11.43
C TYR A 14 1.79 0.23 12.44
N ASN A 15 2.72 -0.71 12.43
CA ASN A 15 2.72 -1.88 13.30
C ASN A 15 3.47 -1.62 14.61
N ASP A 16 3.05 -2.26 15.69
CA ASP A 16 3.65 -2.15 17.02
C ASP A 16 4.43 -3.43 17.39
N ILE A 17 4.85 -3.51 18.65
CA ILE A 17 5.63 -4.63 19.17
C ILE A 17 4.88 -5.97 19.08
N THR A 18 3.54 -5.97 19.11
CA THR A 18 2.73 -7.22 19.11
C THR A 18 2.73 -7.93 17.77
N THR A 19 3.03 -7.21 16.69
CA THR A 19 3.17 -7.76 15.34
C THR A 19 4.62 -7.80 14.85
N TYR A 20 5.58 -7.37 15.70
CA TYR A 20 6.99 -7.33 15.34
C TYR A 20 7.50 -8.71 14.87
N PRO A 21 8.25 -8.79 13.74
CA PRO A 21 8.88 -7.70 12.98
C PRO A 21 8.08 -7.18 11.77
N GLN A 22 6.75 -7.36 11.73
CA GLN A 22 5.92 -6.83 10.65
C GLN A 22 6.10 -5.32 10.54
N THR A 23 6.28 -4.82 9.31
CA THR A 23 6.49 -3.40 9.00
C THR A 23 5.69 -3.04 7.76
N GLY A 24 4.79 -2.07 7.86
CA GLY A 24 4.10 -1.54 6.69
C GLY A 24 4.93 -0.47 5.96
N VAL A 25 4.71 -0.31 4.66
CA VAL A 25 5.42 0.71 3.87
C VAL A 25 5.17 2.13 4.38
N GLY A 26 4.02 2.37 5.01
CA GLY A 26 3.69 3.65 5.63
C GLY A 26 4.54 4.00 6.86
N GLN A 27 5.19 3.01 7.50
CA GLN A 27 6.13 3.25 8.61
C GLN A 27 7.46 3.80 8.13
N VAL A 28 7.89 3.49 6.91
CA VAL A 28 9.24 3.74 6.43
C VAL A 28 9.31 4.74 5.28
N LEU A 29 8.20 5.09 4.63
CA LEU A 29 8.21 6.04 3.52
C LEU A 29 8.81 7.41 3.91
N HIS A 30 8.71 7.81 5.18
CA HIS A 30 9.31 9.07 5.67
C HIS A 30 10.81 9.19 5.39
N MET A 31 11.52 8.06 5.21
CA MET A 31 12.95 8.04 4.88
C MET A 31 13.25 8.60 3.48
N PHE A 32 12.25 8.72 2.62
CA PHE A 32 12.34 9.23 1.25
C PHE A 32 11.76 10.63 1.12
N LEU A 33 11.15 11.18 2.18
CA LEU A 33 10.45 12.46 2.15
C LEU A 33 11.30 13.62 2.69
N LYS A 34 11.07 14.81 2.15
CA LYS A 34 11.69 16.04 2.67
C LYS A 34 11.34 16.29 4.13
N PRO A 35 12.27 16.88 4.91
CA PRO A 35 11.98 17.30 6.27
C PRO A 35 10.74 18.17 6.37
N GLY A 36 9.86 17.85 7.33
CA GLY A 36 8.60 18.57 7.55
C GLY A 36 7.39 18.00 6.82
N ILE A 37 7.55 17.07 5.88
CA ILE A 37 6.43 16.25 5.38
C ILE A 37 6.08 15.21 6.44
N ARG A 38 4.80 15.15 6.85
CA ARG A 38 4.32 14.18 7.84
C ARG A 38 3.44 13.14 7.19
N ILE A 39 3.40 11.94 7.76
CA ILE A 39 2.48 10.87 7.36
C ILE A 39 1.50 10.63 8.52
N GLU A 40 0.21 10.83 8.25
CA GLU A 40 -0.89 10.41 9.09
C GLU A 40 -1.42 9.08 8.55
N ASN A 41 -0.91 7.99 9.13
CA ASN A 41 -1.19 6.64 8.65
C ASN A 41 -2.49 6.12 9.25
N HIS A 42 -3.57 6.10 8.47
CA HIS A 42 -4.88 5.58 8.84
C HIS A 42 -5.10 4.12 8.46
N ALA A 43 -4.10 3.48 7.83
CA ALA A 43 -4.19 2.08 7.43
C ALA A 43 -4.32 1.14 8.63
N VAL A 44 -5.10 0.07 8.46
CA VAL A 44 -5.34 -0.92 9.50
C VAL A 44 -5.36 -2.32 8.91
N ASN A 45 -4.73 -3.27 9.62
CA ASN A 45 -4.67 -4.68 9.24
C ASN A 45 -6.06 -5.24 8.90
N GLY A 46 -6.16 -5.95 7.78
CA GLY A 46 -7.36 -6.65 7.37
C GLY A 46 -8.45 -5.77 6.74
N ARG A 47 -8.21 -4.47 6.50
CA ARG A 47 -9.23 -3.59 5.91
C ARG A 47 -9.20 -3.63 4.40
N SER A 48 -10.40 -3.79 3.82
CA SER A 48 -10.71 -3.52 2.42
C SER A 48 -11.22 -2.09 2.26
N THR A 49 -11.43 -1.63 1.04
CA THR A 49 -12.11 -0.35 0.79
C THR A 49 -13.47 -0.29 1.47
N LYS A 50 -14.24 -1.40 1.43
CA LYS A 50 -15.56 -1.52 2.05
C LYS A 50 -15.47 -1.41 3.58
N SER A 51 -14.72 -2.30 4.22
CA SER A 51 -14.64 -2.32 5.69
C SER A 51 -14.02 -1.05 6.27
N PHE A 52 -13.09 -0.41 5.56
CA PHE A 52 -12.54 0.88 5.95
C PHE A 52 -13.62 1.99 6.00
N ILE A 53 -14.51 2.00 5.01
CA ILE A 53 -15.64 2.95 4.96
C ILE A 53 -16.68 2.60 6.02
N ASP A 54 -17.08 1.33 6.12
CA ASP A 54 -18.13 0.87 7.03
C ASP A 54 -17.75 1.11 8.51
N GLU A 55 -16.45 1.07 8.84
CA GLU A 55 -15.91 1.40 10.17
C GLU A 55 -15.73 2.90 10.42
N SER A 56 -16.27 3.76 9.56
CA SER A 56 -16.19 5.23 9.67
C SER A 56 -14.75 5.79 9.69
N ARG A 57 -13.78 5.09 9.08
CA ARG A 57 -12.39 5.55 9.01
C ARG A 57 -12.19 6.63 7.95
N LEU A 58 -12.92 6.56 6.85
CA LEU A 58 -12.87 7.58 5.80
C LEU A 58 -13.41 8.94 6.25
N PRO A 59 -14.52 9.05 7.00
CA PRO A 59 -14.92 10.29 7.65
C PRO A 59 -13.85 10.92 8.56
N ALA A 60 -13.10 10.11 9.32
CA ALA A 60 -12.02 10.63 10.17
C ALA A 60 -10.91 11.31 9.36
N ILE A 61 -10.59 10.79 8.16
CA ILE A 61 -9.68 11.46 7.23
C ILE A 61 -10.32 12.76 6.70
N TYR A 62 -11.60 12.71 6.30
CA TYR A 62 -12.31 13.88 5.81
C TYR A 62 -12.30 15.05 6.82
N ASP A 63 -12.48 14.76 8.10
CA ASP A 63 -12.50 15.78 9.15
C ASP A 63 -11.13 16.45 9.37
N SER A 64 -10.05 15.75 9.07
CA SER A 64 -8.68 16.17 9.35
C SER A 64 -7.93 16.74 8.14
N ILE A 65 -8.15 16.17 6.94
CA ILE A 65 -7.43 16.56 5.72
C ILE A 65 -7.82 17.97 5.26
N THR A 66 -6.84 18.72 4.79
CA THR A 66 -7.01 20.11 4.38
C THR A 66 -6.42 20.40 3.00
N LYS A 67 -6.69 21.59 2.48
CA LYS A 67 -6.15 22.03 1.19
C LYS A 67 -4.63 21.97 1.15
N GLY A 68 -4.10 21.31 0.12
CA GLY A 68 -2.67 21.16 -0.11
C GLY A 68 -2.07 19.91 0.52
N ASP A 69 -2.85 19.14 1.28
CA ASP A 69 -2.47 17.82 1.78
C ASP A 69 -2.60 16.75 0.67
N PHE A 70 -2.14 15.53 0.95
CA PHE A 70 -2.22 14.39 0.04
C PHE A 70 -3.04 13.28 0.69
N LEU A 71 -3.85 12.58 -0.11
CA LEU A 71 -4.48 11.33 0.28
C LEU A 71 -3.94 10.18 -0.57
N PHE A 72 -3.12 9.32 0.03
CA PHE A 72 -2.65 8.08 -0.58
C PHE A 72 -3.67 6.97 -0.28
N ILE A 73 -4.06 6.22 -1.32
CA ILE A 73 -5.13 5.22 -1.29
C ILE A 73 -4.57 3.91 -1.80
N GLN A 74 -4.38 2.91 -0.92
CA GLN A 74 -3.76 1.64 -1.25
C GLN A 74 -4.55 0.48 -0.66
N PHE A 75 -5.30 -0.24 -1.50
CA PHE A 75 -6.14 -1.38 -1.15
C PHE A 75 -6.09 -2.46 -2.23
N GLY A 76 -6.69 -3.63 -1.93
CA GLY A 76 -6.84 -4.77 -2.83
C GLY A 76 -6.79 -6.10 -2.09
N HIS A 77 -5.79 -6.31 -1.22
CA HIS A 77 -5.55 -7.59 -0.52
C HIS A 77 -6.74 -8.16 0.24
N ASN A 78 -7.63 -7.30 0.73
CA ASN A 78 -8.80 -7.73 1.50
C ASN A 78 -10.09 -7.58 0.70
N ASP A 79 -10.10 -6.73 -0.30
CA ASP A 79 -11.23 -6.57 -1.23
C ASP A 79 -11.48 -7.84 -2.05
N GLU A 80 -10.43 -8.63 -2.33
CA GLU A 80 -10.48 -9.88 -3.09
C GLU A 80 -10.98 -11.12 -2.32
N LYS A 81 -11.32 -10.98 -1.03
CA LYS A 81 -11.72 -12.09 -0.17
C LYS A 81 -13.20 -12.41 -0.31
N GLU A 82 -13.55 -13.16 -1.36
CA GLU A 82 -14.93 -13.54 -1.69
C GLU A 82 -15.65 -14.28 -0.56
N GLU A 83 -14.88 -15.02 0.25
CA GLU A 83 -15.39 -15.76 1.41
C GLU A 83 -15.78 -14.87 2.60
N ASP A 84 -15.39 -13.59 2.56
CA ASP A 84 -15.68 -12.64 3.65
C ASP A 84 -16.51 -11.44 3.15
N PRO A 85 -17.86 -11.52 3.25
CA PRO A 85 -18.75 -10.46 2.77
C PRO A 85 -18.55 -9.10 3.46
N ALA A 86 -17.92 -9.07 4.64
CA ALA A 86 -17.62 -7.82 5.33
C ALA A 86 -16.47 -7.05 4.65
N ARG A 87 -15.63 -7.74 3.89
CA ARG A 87 -14.47 -7.15 3.19
C ARG A 87 -14.59 -7.17 1.68
N TYR A 88 -15.23 -8.19 1.13
CA TYR A 88 -15.32 -8.41 -0.30
C TYR A 88 -15.98 -7.25 -1.03
N THR A 89 -15.41 -6.90 -2.18
CA THR A 89 -15.96 -5.97 -3.16
C THR A 89 -15.73 -6.51 -4.57
N LYS A 90 -16.68 -6.33 -5.48
CA LYS A 90 -16.45 -6.66 -6.89
C LYS A 90 -15.44 -5.69 -7.51
N PRO A 91 -14.41 -6.18 -8.26
CA PRO A 91 -13.37 -5.32 -8.81
C PRO A 91 -13.91 -4.16 -9.64
N PHE A 92 -14.67 -4.47 -10.71
CA PHE A 92 -15.29 -3.47 -11.61
C PHE A 92 -16.68 -3.02 -11.14
N GLY A 93 -16.94 -3.04 -9.84
CA GLY A 93 -18.20 -2.66 -9.20
C GLY A 93 -17.92 -1.86 -7.95
N ASP A 94 -18.25 -2.45 -6.78
CA ASP A 94 -18.14 -1.77 -5.48
C ASP A 94 -16.74 -1.25 -5.18
N PHE A 95 -15.68 -1.95 -5.62
CA PHE A 95 -14.30 -1.50 -5.43
C PHE A 95 -14.06 -0.14 -6.10
N MET A 96 -14.42 0.01 -7.38
CA MET A 96 -14.28 1.28 -8.10
C MET A 96 -15.12 2.39 -7.46
N VAL A 97 -16.36 2.08 -7.08
CA VAL A 97 -17.26 3.04 -6.40
C VAL A 97 -16.66 3.49 -5.07
N ASN A 98 -16.05 2.58 -4.32
CA ASN A 98 -15.39 2.92 -3.07
C ASN A 98 -14.15 3.78 -3.31
N LEU A 99 -13.28 3.44 -4.28
CA LEU A 99 -12.13 4.26 -4.64
C LEU A 99 -12.54 5.69 -5.01
N GLU A 100 -13.66 5.86 -5.75
CA GLU A 100 -14.19 7.19 -6.06
C GLU A 100 -14.56 7.98 -4.79
N LYS A 101 -15.12 7.34 -3.75
CA LYS A 101 -15.42 8.02 -2.47
C LYS A 101 -14.15 8.55 -1.82
N PHE A 102 -13.06 7.77 -1.80
CA PHE A 102 -11.76 8.24 -1.27
C PHE A 102 -11.22 9.44 -2.06
N VAL A 103 -11.26 9.35 -3.39
CA VAL A 103 -10.83 10.44 -4.27
C VAL A 103 -11.64 11.71 -4.01
N ASN A 104 -12.96 11.58 -3.85
CA ASN A 104 -13.85 12.70 -3.59
C ASN A 104 -13.60 13.33 -2.21
N VAL A 105 -13.22 12.55 -1.20
CA VAL A 105 -12.79 13.09 0.12
C VAL A 105 -11.63 14.08 -0.05
N ALA A 106 -10.58 13.68 -0.77
CA ALA A 106 -9.45 14.56 -1.03
C ALA A 106 -9.87 15.81 -1.82
N ARG A 107 -10.56 15.62 -2.94
CA ARG A 107 -10.96 16.72 -3.84
C ARG A 107 -11.85 17.75 -3.18
N ASN A 108 -12.83 17.31 -2.39
CA ASN A 108 -13.75 18.20 -1.67
C ASN A 108 -13.03 19.09 -0.64
N LYS A 109 -11.85 18.68 -0.20
CA LYS A 109 -11.00 19.44 0.73
C LYS A 109 -9.89 20.23 0.05
N GLY A 110 -9.77 20.12 -1.30
CA GLY A 110 -8.67 20.74 -2.05
C GLY A 110 -7.32 20.05 -1.82
N ALA A 111 -7.36 18.79 -1.39
CA ALA A 111 -6.19 17.91 -1.25
C ALA A 111 -5.97 17.09 -2.53
N TYR A 112 -4.81 16.43 -2.63
CA TYR A 112 -4.35 15.71 -3.81
C TYR A 112 -4.48 14.20 -3.61
N PRO A 113 -5.42 13.49 -4.27
CA PRO A 113 -5.51 12.05 -4.20
C PRO A 113 -4.44 11.39 -5.06
N VAL A 114 -3.89 10.26 -4.58
CA VAL A 114 -3.00 9.35 -5.32
C VAL A 114 -3.47 7.92 -5.10
N LEU A 115 -3.76 7.21 -6.17
CA LEU A 115 -4.02 5.77 -6.13
C LEU A 115 -2.69 5.01 -6.18
N ILE A 116 -2.54 4.00 -5.32
CA ILE A 116 -1.36 3.13 -5.27
C ILE A 116 -1.85 1.69 -5.37
N THR A 117 -1.45 0.98 -6.43
CA THR A 117 -1.86 -0.42 -6.59
C THR A 117 -1.27 -1.30 -5.48
N PRO A 118 -1.94 -2.40 -5.07
CA PRO A 118 -1.45 -3.27 -4.00
C PRO A 118 -0.09 -3.86 -4.32
N ILE A 119 0.70 -4.17 -3.28
CA ILE A 119 1.96 -4.90 -3.42
C ILE A 119 1.65 -6.34 -3.83
N GLU A 120 2.42 -6.90 -4.75
CA GLU A 120 2.27 -8.31 -5.12
C GLU A 120 2.71 -9.24 -4.00
N ARG A 121 2.05 -10.40 -3.88
CA ARG A 121 2.43 -11.45 -2.94
C ARG A 121 3.65 -12.22 -3.45
N ARG A 122 4.57 -12.55 -2.56
CA ARG A 122 5.78 -13.31 -2.93
C ARG A 122 5.49 -14.68 -3.56
N THR A 123 4.31 -15.26 -3.29
CA THR A 123 3.90 -16.55 -3.88
C THR A 123 3.85 -16.58 -5.40
N VAL A 124 3.89 -15.44 -6.09
CA VAL A 124 4.01 -15.39 -7.56
C VAL A 124 5.39 -15.82 -8.05
N LEU A 125 6.42 -15.70 -7.21
CA LEU A 125 7.79 -16.06 -7.57
C LEU A 125 7.98 -17.56 -7.42
N GLN A 126 8.29 -18.22 -8.54
CA GLN A 126 8.51 -19.67 -8.63
C GLN A 126 9.96 -20.03 -8.27
N GLU A 127 10.22 -21.29 -7.98
CA GLU A 127 11.57 -21.79 -7.62
C GLU A 127 12.61 -21.56 -8.72
N ASP A 128 12.18 -21.55 -9.99
CA ASP A 128 13.06 -21.27 -11.15
C ASP A 128 13.29 -19.76 -11.38
N GLY A 129 12.74 -18.90 -10.52
CA GLY A 129 12.85 -17.45 -10.62
C GLY A 129 11.87 -16.80 -11.59
N SER A 130 11.00 -17.57 -12.22
CA SER A 130 9.90 -17.02 -13.05
C SER A 130 8.78 -16.46 -12.18
N LEU A 131 7.92 -15.62 -12.77
CA LEU A 131 6.71 -15.13 -12.14
C LEU A 131 5.49 -15.76 -12.81
N ASN A 132 4.58 -16.32 -12.01
CA ASN A 132 3.28 -16.74 -12.49
C ASN A 132 2.31 -15.55 -12.67
N GLU A 133 1.05 -15.82 -13.02
CA GLU A 133 -0.01 -14.83 -12.98
C GLU A 133 -0.14 -14.25 -11.56
N GLY A 134 -0.38 -12.96 -11.46
CA GLY A 134 -0.46 -12.29 -10.16
C GLY A 134 -1.80 -12.52 -9.46
N PHE A 135 -1.85 -12.19 -8.16
CA PHE A 135 -3.05 -12.40 -7.35
C PHE A 135 -4.08 -11.27 -7.48
N HIS A 136 -3.65 -10.04 -7.73
CA HIS A 136 -4.50 -8.86 -7.64
C HIS A 136 -5.00 -8.36 -9.01
N GLY A 137 -4.85 -9.15 -10.09
CA GLY A 137 -4.99 -8.71 -11.47
C GLY A 137 -6.23 -7.87 -11.78
N GLU A 138 -7.42 -8.33 -11.40
CA GLU A 138 -8.67 -7.60 -11.65
C GLU A 138 -8.79 -6.32 -10.79
N TYR A 139 -8.32 -6.35 -9.54
CA TYR A 139 -8.33 -5.16 -8.67
C TYR A 139 -7.31 -4.11 -9.13
N VAL A 140 -6.15 -4.54 -9.61
CA VAL A 140 -5.16 -3.66 -10.23
C VAL A 140 -5.73 -3.03 -11.49
N ALA A 141 -6.37 -3.82 -12.36
CA ALA A 141 -7.02 -3.32 -13.58
C ALA A 141 -8.14 -2.33 -13.25
N ALA A 142 -9.00 -2.65 -12.27
CA ALA A 142 -10.09 -1.79 -11.83
C ALA A 142 -9.56 -0.48 -11.21
N MET A 143 -8.49 -0.51 -10.43
CA MET A 143 -7.87 0.69 -9.87
C MET A 143 -7.26 1.58 -10.97
N LYS A 144 -6.57 0.99 -11.95
CA LYS A 144 -6.05 1.71 -13.12
C LYS A 144 -7.17 2.37 -13.92
N GLN A 145 -8.24 1.63 -14.20
CA GLN A 145 -9.41 2.18 -14.86
C GLN A 145 -10.07 3.33 -14.07
N THR A 146 -10.12 3.20 -12.74
CA THR A 146 -10.61 4.28 -11.87
C THR A 146 -9.73 5.52 -11.96
N ALA A 147 -8.39 5.33 -11.96
CA ALA A 147 -7.44 6.41 -12.13
C ALA A 147 -7.65 7.17 -13.45
N GLU A 148 -7.82 6.45 -14.54
CA GLU A 148 -8.11 7.00 -15.86
C GLU A 148 -9.46 7.74 -15.90
N ASN A 149 -10.54 7.09 -15.47
CA ASN A 149 -11.89 7.65 -15.47
C ASN A 149 -12.01 8.94 -14.67
N LEU A 150 -11.31 8.99 -13.54
CA LEU A 150 -11.35 10.14 -12.63
C LEU A 150 -10.18 11.12 -12.85
N ASN A 151 -9.27 10.84 -13.78
CA ASN A 151 -8.03 11.61 -13.98
C ASN A 151 -7.30 11.83 -12.64
N VAL A 152 -6.97 10.72 -11.95
CA VAL A 152 -6.23 10.70 -10.68
C VAL A 152 -4.86 10.09 -10.92
N PRO A 153 -3.77 10.69 -10.40
CA PRO A 153 -2.45 10.09 -10.44
C PRO A 153 -2.41 8.70 -9.80
N LEU A 154 -1.66 7.78 -10.42
CA LEU A 154 -1.51 6.40 -9.96
C LEU A 154 -0.04 6.01 -9.92
N VAL A 155 0.36 5.37 -8.82
CA VAL A 155 1.64 4.65 -8.69
C VAL A 155 1.38 3.16 -8.86
N ASP A 156 1.95 2.56 -9.92
CA ASP A 156 1.79 1.13 -10.20
C ASP A 156 2.77 0.28 -9.36
N LEU A 157 2.54 0.28 -8.05
CA LEU A 157 3.35 -0.48 -7.10
C LEU A 157 3.26 -2.00 -7.34
N TYR A 158 2.13 -2.49 -7.85
CA TYR A 158 1.97 -3.88 -8.25
C TYR A 158 3.02 -4.31 -9.26
N GLN A 159 3.14 -3.59 -10.37
CA GLN A 159 4.12 -3.89 -11.40
C GLN A 159 5.56 -3.74 -10.86
N MET A 160 5.84 -2.66 -10.13
CA MET A 160 7.16 -2.42 -9.54
C MET A 160 7.55 -3.51 -8.53
N SER A 161 6.60 -4.01 -7.73
CA SER A 161 6.87 -5.07 -6.76
C SER A 161 7.19 -6.40 -7.44
N ARG A 162 6.52 -6.73 -8.53
CA ARG A 162 6.83 -7.92 -9.35
C ARG A 162 8.23 -7.87 -9.94
N GLU A 163 8.63 -6.71 -10.47
CA GLU A 163 9.99 -6.49 -10.97
C GLU A 163 11.03 -6.68 -9.88
N LYS A 164 10.79 -6.11 -8.69
CA LYS A 164 11.68 -6.26 -7.53
C LYS A 164 11.78 -7.71 -7.04
N LEU A 165 10.66 -8.45 -7.03
CA LEU A 165 10.67 -9.89 -6.70
C LEU A 165 11.52 -10.68 -7.69
N LYS A 166 11.37 -10.42 -8.98
CA LYS A 166 12.17 -11.07 -10.03
C LYS A 166 13.66 -10.73 -9.93
N GLU A 167 14.01 -9.46 -9.69
CA GLU A 167 15.40 -9.02 -9.49
C GLU A 167 16.05 -9.65 -8.25
N ALA A 168 15.31 -9.78 -7.16
CA ALA A 168 15.84 -10.33 -5.91
C ALA A 168 15.97 -11.87 -5.95
N GLY A 169 15.09 -12.53 -6.69
CA GLY A 169 15.04 -13.99 -6.71
C GLY A 169 14.47 -14.58 -5.41
N VAL A 170 14.41 -15.91 -5.38
CA VAL A 170 13.71 -16.68 -4.34
C VAL A 170 14.32 -16.45 -2.95
N GLU A 171 15.63 -16.57 -2.84
CA GLU A 171 16.32 -16.51 -1.53
C GLU A 171 16.24 -15.11 -0.92
N LYS A 172 16.70 -14.10 -1.64
CA LYS A 172 16.76 -12.72 -1.11
C LYS A 172 15.38 -12.16 -0.83
N SER A 173 14.39 -12.42 -1.69
CA SER A 173 13.03 -11.93 -1.48
C SER A 173 12.35 -12.50 -0.22
N ARG A 174 12.78 -13.70 0.22
CA ARG A 174 12.26 -14.30 1.45
C ARG A 174 12.51 -13.43 2.69
N ASP A 175 13.64 -12.70 2.71
CA ASP A 175 13.97 -11.81 3.82
C ASP A 175 13.12 -10.55 3.87
N TRP A 176 12.39 -10.22 2.80
CA TRP A 176 11.48 -9.08 2.77
C TRP A 176 10.12 -9.36 3.39
N TYR A 177 9.74 -10.65 3.51
CA TYR A 177 8.42 -11.07 4.01
C TYR A 177 8.53 -11.76 5.36
N MET A 178 7.38 -11.95 6.01
CA MET A 178 7.29 -12.50 7.36
C MET A 178 7.58 -14.01 7.40
N HIS A 179 8.78 -14.41 6.95
CA HIS A 179 9.33 -15.74 7.18
C HIS A 179 10.20 -15.71 8.44
N LEU A 180 9.65 -16.25 9.54
CA LEU A 180 10.24 -16.18 10.86
C LEU A 180 10.62 -17.58 11.35
N PRO A 181 11.85 -17.79 11.88
CA PRO A 181 12.20 -19.02 12.52
C PRO A 181 11.48 -19.20 13.84
N LYS A 182 11.27 -20.48 14.23
CA LYS A 182 10.70 -20.84 15.51
C LYS A 182 11.56 -20.31 16.67
N ASP A 183 10.92 -20.03 17.81
CA ASP A 183 11.54 -19.63 19.09
C ASP A 183 12.39 -18.32 19.05
N ARG A 184 12.24 -17.49 17.99
CA ARG A 184 13.03 -16.27 17.86
C ARG A 184 12.25 -14.99 18.18
N TYR A 185 10.95 -14.99 17.94
CA TYR A 185 10.11 -13.81 18.11
C TYR A 185 9.02 -14.08 19.16
N PRO A 186 8.95 -13.28 20.23
CA PRO A 186 8.04 -13.54 21.37
C PRO A 186 6.55 -13.67 20.96
N PHE A 187 6.12 -12.89 19.96
CA PHE A 187 4.73 -12.93 19.47
C PHE A 187 4.52 -13.93 18.32
N HIS A 188 5.58 -14.62 17.89
CA HIS A 188 5.56 -15.67 16.88
C HIS A 188 6.40 -16.88 17.31
N PRO A 189 6.11 -17.49 18.48
CA PRO A 189 6.97 -18.54 19.04
C PRO A 189 7.07 -19.78 18.13
N GLU A 190 6.01 -20.08 17.37
CA GLU A 190 6.00 -21.20 16.42
C GLU A 190 6.67 -20.86 15.06
N GLY A 191 7.19 -19.64 14.94
CA GLY A 191 7.66 -19.13 13.64
C GLY A 191 6.49 -18.71 12.75
N LEU A 192 6.79 -18.27 11.53
CA LEU A 192 5.77 -17.84 10.55
C LEU A 192 6.29 -18.07 9.14
N SER A 193 5.40 -18.44 8.23
CA SER A 193 5.66 -18.46 6.79
C SER A 193 4.57 -17.69 6.07
N ASP A 194 4.82 -16.41 5.81
CA ASP A 194 3.86 -15.48 5.24
C ASP A 194 4.51 -14.73 4.06
N ASN A 195 3.86 -14.82 2.91
CA ASN A 195 4.30 -14.25 1.65
C ASN A 195 3.58 -12.92 1.30
N THR A 196 2.87 -12.34 2.26
CA THR A 196 2.07 -11.11 2.09
C THR A 196 2.60 -9.96 2.93
N HIS A 197 2.79 -10.19 4.24
CA HIS A 197 3.22 -9.15 5.16
C HIS A 197 4.74 -8.97 5.13
N LEU A 198 5.19 -7.74 5.27
CA LEU A 198 6.58 -7.34 5.10
C LEU A 198 7.32 -7.27 6.43
N LYS A 199 8.62 -7.57 6.39
CA LYS A 199 9.60 -7.09 7.36
C LYS A 199 10.15 -5.74 6.93
N TYR A 200 10.98 -5.13 7.80
CA TYR A 200 11.56 -3.81 7.58
C TYR A 200 12.27 -3.68 6.22
N GLU A 201 13.09 -4.67 5.83
CA GLU A 201 13.83 -4.67 4.57
C GLU A 201 12.90 -4.63 3.35
N GLY A 202 11.84 -5.43 3.36
CA GLY A 202 10.83 -5.43 2.30
C GLY A 202 10.04 -4.12 2.25
N ALA A 203 9.69 -3.58 3.42
CA ALA A 203 9.00 -2.30 3.51
C ALA A 203 9.85 -1.15 2.92
N ILE A 204 11.17 -1.11 3.19
CA ILE A 204 12.09 -0.13 2.57
C ILE A 204 12.15 -0.28 1.05
N VAL A 205 12.27 -1.50 0.53
CA VAL A 205 12.32 -1.75 -0.92
C VAL A 205 11.06 -1.20 -1.60
N TYR A 206 9.88 -1.50 -1.05
CA TYR A 206 8.62 -1.09 -1.67
C TYR A 206 8.27 0.39 -1.40
N ALA A 207 8.67 0.97 -0.27
CA ALA A 207 8.62 2.42 -0.07
C ALA A 207 9.49 3.16 -1.08
N GLY A 208 10.68 2.63 -1.42
CA GLY A 208 11.52 3.13 -2.51
C GLY A 208 10.85 3.06 -3.88
N CYS A 209 10.06 2.00 -4.16
CA CYS A 209 9.23 1.93 -5.36
C CYS A 209 8.16 3.03 -5.38
N ILE A 210 7.46 3.26 -4.25
CA ILE A 210 6.47 4.34 -4.15
C ILE A 210 7.14 5.69 -4.39
N ALA A 211 8.29 5.96 -3.75
CA ALA A 211 9.04 7.20 -3.95
C ALA A 211 9.45 7.39 -5.43
N ARG A 212 9.91 6.33 -6.11
CA ARG A 212 10.17 6.37 -7.56
C ARG A 212 8.91 6.71 -8.36
N GLY A 213 7.78 6.08 -8.06
CA GLY A 213 6.51 6.38 -8.72
C GLY A 213 6.07 7.84 -8.50
N LEU A 214 6.22 8.39 -7.29
CA LEU A 214 5.95 9.80 -7.02
C LEU A 214 6.88 10.73 -7.80
N LYS A 215 8.15 10.36 -7.97
CA LYS A 215 9.10 11.10 -8.81
C LYS A 215 8.67 11.10 -10.29
N GLU A 216 8.22 9.95 -10.80
CA GLU A 216 7.74 9.79 -12.17
C GLU A 216 6.45 10.60 -12.44
N LEU A 217 5.58 10.76 -11.44
CA LEU A 217 4.40 11.64 -11.52
C LEU A 217 4.80 13.12 -11.66
N GLY A 218 5.95 13.53 -11.14
CA GLY A 218 6.49 14.89 -11.26
C GLY A 218 5.72 15.93 -10.43
N GLY A 219 6.07 17.21 -10.64
CA GLY A 219 5.40 18.36 -10.00
C GLY A 219 5.31 18.23 -8.48
N ILE A 220 4.14 18.52 -7.93
CA ILE A 220 3.88 18.50 -6.49
C ILE A 220 4.13 17.14 -5.81
N TYR A 221 4.09 16.04 -6.57
CA TYR A 221 4.34 14.68 -6.05
C TYR A 221 5.84 14.44 -5.89
N SER A 222 6.64 14.84 -6.87
CA SER A 222 8.11 14.77 -6.78
C SER A 222 8.67 15.76 -5.76
N ASP A 223 7.98 16.88 -5.52
CA ASP A 223 8.37 17.88 -4.53
C ASP A 223 8.32 17.39 -3.09
N LEU A 224 7.61 16.28 -2.83
CA LEU A 224 7.59 15.61 -1.52
C LEU A 224 8.93 14.92 -1.20
N LEU A 225 9.72 14.58 -2.20
CA LEU A 225 10.87 13.67 -2.07
C LEU A 225 12.16 14.41 -1.73
N LEU A 226 13.05 13.73 -1.01
CA LEU A 226 14.43 14.17 -0.79
C LEU A 226 15.15 14.38 -2.13
N ASP A 227 15.91 15.45 -2.22
CA ASP A 227 16.68 15.76 -3.42
C ASP A 227 17.82 14.73 -3.60
N GLY A 228 17.96 14.19 -4.81
CA GLY A 228 19.08 13.31 -5.19
C GLY A 228 19.01 11.87 -4.64
N LEU A 229 17.93 11.46 -4.00
CA LEU A 229 17.82 10.13 -3.39
C LEU A 229 17.39 9.03 -4.39
N ILE A 230 16.75 9.37 -5.50
CA ILE A 230 16.18 8.44 -6.49
C ILE A 230 16.55 8.88 -7.91
#